data_ddfb72d201f0ab77586b35b190aeba54
#
_entry.id   ddfb72d201f0ab77586b35b190aeba54
#
_cell.length_a   1.000
_cell.length_b   1.000
_cell.length_c   1.000
_cell.angle_alpha   90.00
_cell.angle_beta   90.00
_cell.angle_gamma   90.00
#
_symmetry.space_group_name_H-M   'P 1'
#
loop_
_entity.id
_entity.type
_entity.pdbx_description
1 polymer ?
#
loop_
_entity_poly.entity_id
_entity_poly.type
_entity_poly.pdbx_seq_one_letter_code
_entity_poly.pdbx_strand_id
1 'polypeptide(L)' 'MILYEKSQKKKLYPLKNILNLLDNKFKFKIIFYLTQNKMRFGEIKSSLSNINQQLLVKLLRQLEKDKLIKKKE' A
#
# COMPACT_ATOMS: atom_id res chain seq x y z
N MET A 1 -8.80 5.62 -14.81
CA MET A 1 -7.61 4.84 -14.45
C MET A 1 -7.33 4.99 -12.96
N ILE A 2 -7.13 3.89 -12.26
CA ILE A 2 -7.01 3.93 -10.80
C ILE A 2 -5.56 4.10 -10.39
N LEU A 3 -5.29 5.11 -9.57
CA LEU A 3 -3.99 5.32 -8.96
C LEU A 3 -4.10 5.05 -7.46
N TYR A 4 -3.06 4.50 -6.91
CA TYR A 4 -2.94 4.34 -5.47
C TYR A 4 -2.02 5.41 -4.94
N GLU A 5 -2.36 5.95 -3.79
CA GLU A 5 -1.51 6.94 -3.15
C GLU A 5 -1.55 6.77 -1.64
N LYS A 6 -0.50 7.25 -0.98
CA LYS A 6 -0.46 7.23 0.47
C LYS A 6 -1.51 8.17 1.03
N SER A 7 -2.18 7.73 2.08
CA SER A 7 -3.13 8.59 2.77
C SER A 7 -2.40 9.76 3.39
N GLN A 8 -2.96 10.96 3.24
CA GLN A 8 -2.32 12.18 3.73
C GLN A 8 -2.76 12.58 5.13
N LYS A 9 -3.37 11.68 5.85
CA LYS A 9 -3.78 11.99 7.21
C LYS A 9 -2.55 12.26 8.08
N LYS A 10 -2.54 13.41 8.72
CA LYS A 10 -1.42 13.82 9.57
C LYS A 10 -1.41 13.16 10.93
N LYS A 11 -2.46 12.44 11.27
CA LYS A 11 -2.55 11.78 12.56
C LYS A 11 -1.59 10.59 12.60
N LEU A 12 -1.03 10.37 13.79
CA LEU A 12 -0.23 9.19 14.02
C LEU A 12 -1.06 7.95 13.75
N TYR A 13 -0.48 7.01 13.03
CA TYR A 13 -1.16 5.75 12.80
C TYR A 13 -1.26 4.98 14.11
N PRO A 14 -2.38 4.29 14.34
CA PRO A 14 -2.45 3.41 15.50
C PRO A 14 -1.31 2.41 15.48
N LEU A 15 -0.78 2.12 16.65
CA LEU A 15 0.31 1.15 16.78
C LEU A 15 -0.05 -0.18 16.11
N LYS A 16 -1.30 -0.57 16.22
CA LYS A 16 -1.82 -1.78 15.59
C LYS A 16 -1.55 -1.81 14.09
N ASN A 17 -1.76 -0.68 13.40
CA ASN A 17 -1.54 -0.63 11.95
C ASN A 17 -0.06 -0.69 11.62
N ILE A 18 0.78 -0.10 12.45
CA ILE A 18 2.23 -0.15 12.26
C ILE A 18 2.72 -1.59 12.42
N LEU A 19 2.20 -2.31 13.40
CA LEU A 19 2.57 -3.71 13.61
C LEU A 19 2.18 -4.57 12.42
N ASN A 20 1.02 -4.28 11.82
CA ASN A 20 0.58 -5.00 10.61
C ASN A 20 1.54 -4.77 9.45
N LEU A 21 2.14 -3.60 9.36
CA LEU A 21 3.13 -3.33 8.32
C LEU A 21 4.41 -4.14 8.53
N LEU A 22 4.79 -4.33 9.79
CA LEU A 22 6.00 -5.10 10.11
C LEU A 22 5.83 -6.59 9.82
N ASP A 23 4.61 -7.09 9.89
CA ASP A 23 4.34 -8.50 9.62
C ASP A 23 4.52 -8.89 8.17
N ASN A 24 4.49 -7.92 7.26
CA ASN A 24 4.54 -8.23 5.83
C ASN A 24 5.42 -7.21 5.12
N LYS A 25 6.57 -7.69 4.64
CA LYS A 25 7.52 -6.82 3.96
C LYS A 25 6.95 -6.17 2.70
N PHE A 26 6.01 -6.85 2.02
CA PHE A 26 5.39 -6.27 0.83
C PHE A 26 4.54 -5.05 1.18
N LYS A 27 3.81 -5.12 2.29
CA LYS A 27 3.03 -3.95 2.74
C LYS A 27 3.94 -2.76 2.99
N PHE A 28 5.04 -2.99 3.67
CA PHE A 28 6.01 -1.95 3.96
C PHE A 28 6.55 -1.32 2.67
N LYS A 29 6.92 -2.17 1.71
CA LYS A 29 7.43 -1.69 0.43
C LYS A 29 6.38 -0.89 -0.34
N ILE A 30 5.14 -1.34 -0.34
CA ILE A 30 4.06 -0.62 -1.02
C ILE A 30 3.93 0.77 -0.45
N ILE A 31 3.88 0.90 0.87
CA ILE A 31 3.78 2.20 1.53
C ILE A 31 4.98 3.06 1.16
N PHE A 32 6.18 2.48 1.20
CA PHE A 32 7.39 3.22 0.86
C PHE A 32 7.33 3.79 -0.56
N TYR A 33 6.96 2.96 -1.53
CA TYR A 33 6.86 3.42 -2.91
C TYR A 33 5.81 4.51 -3.07
N LEU A 34 4.69 4.39 -2.38
CA LEU A 34 3.62 5.37 -2.50
C LEU A 34 3.93 6.68 -1.78
N THR A 35 4.92 6.69 -0.89
CA THR A 35 5.41 7.95 -0.34
C THR A 35 6.21 8.73 -1.38
N GLN A 36 6.74 8.05 -2.38
CA GLN A 36 7.53 8.68 -3.42
C GLN A 36 6.67 9.21 -4.55
N ASN A 37 5.72 8.40 -5.00
CA ASN A 37 4.87 8.74 -6.14
C ASN A 37 3.56 8.00 -6.06
N LYS A 38 2.54 8.58 -6.68
CA LYS A 38 1.30 7.85 -6.95
C LYS A 38 1.61 6.77 -7.97
N MET A 39 1.04 5.59 -7.81
CA MET A 39 1.34 4.47 -8.69
C MET A 39 0.08 3.72 -9.08
N ARG A 40 0.10 3.18 -10.28
CA ARG A 40 -0.95 2.29 -10.75
C ARG A 40 -0.67 0.88 -10.29
N PHE A 41 -1.71 0.05 -10.32
CA PHE A 41 -1.57 -1.35 -9.93
C PHE A 41 -0.41 -2.05 -10.63
N GLY A 42 -0.33 -1.91 -11.96
CA GLY A 42 0.73 -2.55 -12.73
C GLY A 42 2.12 -2.06 -12.36
N GLU A 43 2.23 -0.77 -12.03
CA GLU A 43 3.50 -0.20 -11.61
C GLU A 43 3.93 -0.75 -10.25
N ILE A 44 2.99 -0.87 -9.33
CA ILE A 44 3.27 -1.44 -8.01
C ILE A 44 3.70 -2.90 -8.17
N LYS A 45 2.96 -3.65 -8.99
CA LYS A 45 3.28 -5.05 -9.22
C LYS A 45 4.67 -5.21 -9.82
N SER A 46 5.03 -4.36 -10.78
CA SER A 46 6.35 -4.42 -11.41
C SER A 46 7.46 -4.07 -10.43
N SER A 47 7.18 -3.18 -9.50
CA SER A 47 8.18 -2.75 -8.50
C SER A 47 8.39 -3.82 -7.43
N LEU A 48 7.43 -4.70 -7.23
CA LEU A 48 7.50 -5.77 -6.23
C LEU A 48 7.81 -7.07 -6.93
N SER A 49 9.08 -7.42 -7.01
CA SER A 49 9.49 -8.67 -7.63
C SER A 49 8.85 -9.86 -6.91
N ASN A 50 8.40 -10.83 -7.69
CA ASN A 50 7.90 -12.10 -7.17
C ASN A 50 6.60 -12.05 -6.38
N ILE A 51 5.87 -10.97 -6.48
CA ILE A 51 4.54 -10.94 -5.87
C ILE A 51 3.51 -11.40 -6.90
N ASN A 52 2.59 -12.26 -6.48
CA ASN A 52 1.51 -12.64 -7.38
C ASN A 52 0.36 -11.62 -7.29
N GLN A 53 -0.46 -11.60 -8.34
CA GLN A 53 -1.52 -10.61 -8.45
C GLN A 53 -2.55 -10.72 -7.33
N GLN A 54 -2.91 -11.94 -6.96
CA GLN A 54 -3.91 -12.16 -5.91
C GLN A 54 -3.44 -11.63 -4.57
N LEU A 55 -2.18 -11.87 -4.25
CA LEU A 55 -1.61 -11.37 -3.01
C LEU A 55 -1.57 -9.84 -3.01
N LEU A 56 -1.16 -9.25 -4.14
CA LEU A 56 -1.10 -7.80 -4.23
C LEU A 56 -2.48 -7.17 -4.04
N VAL A 57 -3.51 -7.72 -4.69
CA VAL A 57 -4.88 -7.23 -4.51
C VAL A 57 -5.29 -7.29 -3.04
N LYS A 58 -5.00 -8.42 -2.39
CA LYS A 58 -5.34 -8.60 -0.99
C LYS A 58 -4.64 -7.57 -0.10
N LEU A 59 -3.35 -7.35 -0.33
CA LEU A 59 -2.58 -6.39 0.47
C LEU A 59 -3.05 -4.97 0.26
N LEU A 60 -3.34 -4.60 -0.99
CA LEU A 60 -3.84 -3.26 -1.27
C LEU A 60 -5.19 -3.01 -0.59
N ARG A 61 -6.07 -4.01 -0.61
CA ARG A 61 -7.36 -3.89 0.07
C ARG A 61 -7.18 -3.72 1.57
N GLN A 62 -6.28 -4.47 2.16
CA GLN A 62 -6.00 -4.36 3.60
C GLN A 62 -5.45 -2.98 3.95
N LEU A 63 -4.54 -2.47 3.14
CA LEU A 63 -3.97 -1.15 3.37
C LEU A 63 -5.00 -0.05 3.23
N GLU A 64 -5.92 -0.17 2.27
CA GLU A 64 -7.02 0.77 2.13
C GLU A 64 -7.96 0.72 3.33
N LYS A 65 -8.27 -0.48 3.79
CA LYS A 65 -9.14 -0.67 4.94
C LYS A 65 -8.54 -0.04 6.19
N ASP A 66 -7.23 -0.14 6.33
CA ASP A 66 -6.51 0.45 7.45
C ASP A 66 -6.26 1.94 7.25
N LYS A 67 -6.73 2.50 6.13
CA LYS A 67 -6.61 3.93 5.80
C LYS A 67 -5.17 4.40 5.65
N LEU A 68 -4.28 3.48 5.30
CA LEU A 68 -2.88 3.81 5.06
C LEU A 68 -2.66 4.26 3.61
N ILE A 69 -3.46 3.77 2.69
CA ILE A 69 -3.44 4.19 1.30
C ILE A 69 -4.87 4.42 0.82
N LYS A 70 -5.01 5.07 -0.32
CA LYS A 70 -6.31 5.25 -0.93
C LYS A 70 -6.23 5.10 -2.43
N LYS A 71 -7.34 4.74 -3.04
CA LYS A 71 -7.47 4.74 -4.49
C LYS A 71 -7.96 6.09 -4.96
N LYS A 72 -7.44 6.50 -6.09
CA LYS A 72 -7.88 7.72 -6.73
C LYS A 72 -8.12 7.44 -8.21
N GLU A 73 -9.33 7.72 -8.66
CA GLU A 73 -9.67 7.57 -10.07
C GLU A 73 -9.44 8.86 -10.83
#